data_6f5a04c7891e300302dedbd49dda8db6
#
_entry.id   6f5a04c7891e300302dedbd49dda8db6
#
_cell.length_a   1.000
_cell.length_b   1.000
_cell.length_c   1.000
_cell.angle_alpha   90.00
_cell.angle_beta   90.00
_cell.angle_gamma   90.00
#
_symmetry.space_group_name_H-M   'P 1'
#
loop_
_entity.id
_entity.type
_entity.pdbx_description
1 polymer ?
#
loop_
_entity_poly.entity_id
_entity_poly.type
_entity_poly.pdbx_seq_one_letter_code
_entity_poly.pdbx_strand_id
1 'polypeptide(L)'
;EGTAIVFLAGLINAAKIKGKPLNELRVVINGVGASGVATAKLCIQAGITHLTLVDRQGVLREEDPTLNPYQRALLRQVIKPSVENKDLATAVVNQDVFLGLSEADVLTPALIKSMNQDPIIFALANPKPEIEPALAQANGVRLLATGSSKYPNQVNNILAFPGLFKGLLAAKGRKVDVGLQMTVARSLAAMISEPTAEKFIP
;
A
#
# COMPACT_ATOMS: atom_id res chain seq x y z
N GLU A 1 -8.36 8.10 3.46
CA GLU A 1 -9.04 6.79 3.68
C GLU A 1 -9.36 6.07 2.36
N GLY A 2 -9.90 6.75 1.34
CA GLY A 2 -10.25 6.10 0.06
C GLY A 2 -9.07 5.40 -0.61
N THR A 3 -7.92 6.04 -0.67
CA THR A 3 -6.68 5.43 -1.19
C THR A 3 -6.32 4.15 -0.44
N ALA A 4 -6.44 4.15 0.89
CA ALA A 4 -6.15 2.98 1.73
C ALA A 4 -7.10 1.81 1.42
N ILE A 5 -8.39 2.08 1.23
CA ILE A 5 -9.40 1.08 0.89
C ILE A 5 -9.09 0.45 -0.47
N VAL A 6 -8.87 1.26 -1.50
CA VAL A 6 -8.60 0.77 -2.86
C VAL A 6 -7.25 0.07 -2.93
N PHE A 7 -6.22 0.59 -2.25
CA PHE A 7 -4.94 -0.09 -2.10
C PHE A 7 -5.11 -1.49 -1.51
N LEU A 8 -5.83 -1.61 -0.37
CA LEU A 8 -6.02 -2.91 0.27
C LEU A 8 -6.81 -3.87 -0.62
N ALA A 9 -7.82 -3.38 -1.34
CA ALA A 9 -8.55 -4.20 -2.32
C ALA A 9 -7.61 -4.77 -3.40
N GLY A 10 -6.79 -3.92 -3.98
CA GLY A 10 -5.77 -4.33 -4.95
C GLY A 10 -4.73 -5.28 -4.35
N LEU A 11 -4.27 -5.01 -3.12
CA LEU A 11 -3.31 -5.87 -2.43
C LEU A 11 -3.87 -7.27 -2.16
N ILE A 12 -5.14 -7.39 -1.75
CA ILE A 12 -5.81 -8.68 -1.57
C ILE A 12 -5.74 -9.51 -2.87
N ASN A 13 -6.05 -8.91 -4.00
CA ASN A 13 -6.03 -9.59 -5.28
C ASN A 13 -4.60 -9.87 -5.79
N ALA A 14 -3.69 -8.92 -5.65
CA ALA A 14 -2.28 -9.12 -6.00
C ALA A 14 -1.62 -10.23 -5.16
N ALA A 15 -1.97 -10.32 -3.87
CA ALA A 15 -1.51 -11.41 -2.99
C ALA A 15 -1.99 -12.79 -3.47
N LYS A 16 -3.25 -12.89 -3.96
CA LYS A 16 -3.77 -14.13 -4.58
C LYS A 16 -2.95 -14.53 -5.81
N ILE A 17 -2.65 -13.57 -6.69
CA ILE A 17 -1.82 -13.83 -7.90
C ILE A 17 -0.42 -14.27 -7.51
N LYS A 18 0.18 -13.62 -6.50
CA LYS A 18 1.50 -13.97 -5.97
C LYS A 18 1.50 -15.33 -5.24
N GLY A 19 0.33 -15.81 -4.80
CA GLY A 19 0.21 -17.06 -4.02
C GLY A 19 0.75 -16.93 -2.59
N LYS A 20 0.73 -15.71 -2.02
CA LYS A 20 1.22 -15.45 -0.66
C LYS A 20 0.11 -14.84 0.20
N PRO A 21 -0.19 -15.39 1.39
CA PRO A 21 -1.23 -14.84 2.26
C PRO A 21 -0.84 -13.46 2.80
N LEU A 22 -1.85 -12.61 3.07
CA LEU A 22 -1.66 -11.21 3.49
C LEU A 22 -0.77 -11.08 4.73
N ASN A 23 -0.96 -11.94 5.73
CA ASN A 23 -0.23 -11.90 6.99
C ASN A 23 1.26 -12.29 6.88
N GLU A 24 1.65 -12.86 5.76
CA GLU A 24 3.05 -13.20 5.46
C GLU A 24 3.73 -12.14 4.57
N LEU A 25 2.97 -11.18 4.02
CA LEU A 25 3.54 -10.12 3.19
C LEU A 25 4.41 -9.18 4.02
N ARG A 26 5.56 -8.85 3.47
CA ARG A 26 6.46 -7.81 3.97
C ARG A 26 6.23 -6.56 3.13
N VAL A 27 5.74 -5.50 3.78
CA VAL A 27 5.29 -4.28 3.09
C VAL A 27 6.12 -3.09 3.53
N VAL A 28 6.63 -2.32 2.58
CA VAL A 28 7.20 -1.01 2.83
C VAL A 28 6.23 0.08 2.36
N ILE A 29 5.95 1.03 3.23
CA ILE A 29 5.14 2.23 2.93
C ILE A 29 6.07 3.43 2.93
N ASN A 30 6.29 4.02 1.78
CA ASN A 30 7.11 5.22 1.59
C ASN A 30 6.23 6.46 1.48
N GLY A 31 6.17 7.23 2.55
CA GLY A 31 5.29 8.37 2.74
C GLY A 31 4.24 8.12 3.83
N VAL A 32 4.55 8.52 5.07
CA VAL A 32 3.70 8.28 6.25
C VAL A 32 2.98 9.55 6.69
N GLY A 33 2.42 10.27 5.70
CA GLY A 33 1.44 11.32 5.91
C GLY A 33 0.04 10.75 6.18
N ALA A 34 -1.01 11.55 5.97
CA ALA A 34 -2.38 11.14 6.26
C ALA A 34 -2.80 9.84 5.54
N SER A 35 -2.45 9.70 4.24
CA SER A 35 -2.74 8.49 3.46
C SER A 35 -1.94 7.28 3.94
N GLY A 36 -0.64 7.46 4.22
CA GLY A 36 0.22 6.39 4.71
C GLY A 36 -0.22 5.86 6.07
N VAL A 37 -0.57 6.75 7.00
CA VAL A 37 -1.12 6.38 8.32
C VAL A 37 -2.43 5.60 8.17
N ALA A 38 -3.36 6.08 7.32
CA ALA A 38 -4.62 5.39 7.08
C ALA A 38 -4.40 3.99 6.47
N THR A 39 -3.48 3.88 5.51
CA THR A 39 -3.15 2.60 4.86
C THR A 39 -2.47 1.64 5.83
N ALA A 40 -1.51 2.11 6.62
CA ALA A 40 -0.85 1.28 7.63
C ALA A 40 -1.85 0.71 8.66
N LYS A 41 -2.80 1.53 9.15
CA LYS A 41 -3.88 1.06 10.04
C LYS A 41 -4.69 -0.06 9.40
N LEU A 42 -5.04 0.10 8.13
CA LEU A 42 -5.85 -0.88 7.41
C LEU A 42 -5.06 -2.17 7.14
N CYS A 43 -3.76 -2.07 6.83
CA CYS A 43 -2.85 -3.22 6.72
C CYS A 43 -2.77 -4.02 8.02
N ILE A 44 -2.58 -3.35 9.15
CA ILE A 44 -2.53 -3.98 10.47
C ILE A 44 -3.85 -4.71 10.76
N GLN A 45 -4.98 -4.07 10.49
CA GLN A 45 -6.29 -4.68 10.66
C GLN A 45 -6.51 -5.90 9.74
N ALA A 46 -5.85 -5.92 8.58
CA ALA A 46 -5.85 -7.06 7.67
C ALA A 46 -4.89 -8.20 8.09
N GLY A 47 -4.17 -8.02 9.19
CA GLY A 47 -3.21 -9.00 9.71
C GLY A 47 -1.79 -8.83 9.18
N ILE A 48 -1.50 -7.76 8.43
CA ILE A 48 -0.16 -7.48 7.93
C ILE A 48 0.63 -6.75 9.03
N THR A 49 1.55 -7.46 9.68
CA THR A 49 2.36 -6.92 10.78
C THR A 49 3.81 -6.63 10.40
N HIS A 50 4.29 -7.19 9.28
CA HIS A 50 5.61 -6.89 8.72
C HIS A 50 5.53 -5.60 7.88
N LEU A 51 5.38 -4.45 8.56
CA LEU A 51 5.32 -3.13 7.93
C LEU A 51 6.58 -2.33 8.23
N THR A 52 7.25 -1.86 7.20
CA THR A 52 8.33 -0.87 7.29
C THR A 52 7.80 0.47 6.84
N LEU A 53 7.79 1.45 7.73
CA LEU A 53 7.29 2.80 7.48
C LEU A 53 8.45 3.74 7.22
N VAL A 54 8.43 4.41 6.08
CA VAL A 54 9.51 5.31 5.62
C VAL A 54 8.92 6.68 5.31
N ASP A 55 9.56 7.74 5.75
CA ASP A 55 9.27 9.10 5.32
C ASP A 55 10.54 9.85 4.89
N ARG A 56 10.48 11.19 4.82
CA ARG A 56 11.63 12.01 4.40
C ARG A 56 12.88 11.86 5.26
N GLN A 57 12.73 11.45 6.51
CA GLN A 57 13.84 11.22 7.44
C GLN A 57 14.35 9.77 7.42
N GLY A 58 13.72 8.93 6.58
CA GLY A 58 14.02 7.52 6.45
C GLY A 58 13.06 6.62 7.22
N VAL A 59 13.53 5.41 7.58
CA VAL A 59 12.74 4.42 8.32
C VAL A 59 12.35 4.97 9.69
N LEU A 60 11.04 5.02 9.94
CA LEU A 60 10.50 5.47 11.23
C LEU A 60 10.79 4.45 12.33
N ARG A 61 11.21 4.93 13.48
CA ARG A 61 11.46 4.12 14.68
C ARG A 61 10.71 4.72 15.87
N GLU A 62 10.24 3.90 16.79
CA GLU A 62 9.43 4.35 17.93
C GLU A 62 10.12 5.41 18.77
N GLU A 63 11.44 5.37 18.84
CA GLU A 63 12.30 6.28 19.60
C GLU A 63 12.47 7.66 18.95
N ASP A 64 12.03 7.84 17.70
CA ASP A 64 12.15 9.11 16.97
C ASP A 64 11.33 10.22 17.66
N PRO A 65 11.97 11.33 18.08
CA PRO A 65 11.26 12.40 18.79
C PRO A 65 10.30 13.19 17.87
N THR A 66 10.50 13.14 16.57
CA THR A 66 9.71 13.87 15.57
C THR A 66 8.40 13.19 15.21
N LEU A 67 8.17 11.94 15.67
CA LEU A 67 6.95 11.20 15.39
C LEU A 67 5.71 11.87 15.99
N ASN A 68 4.68 11.99 15.16
CA ASN A 68 3.36 12.34 15.66
C ASN A 68 2.73 11.15 16.42
N PRO A 69 1.67 11.39 17.25
CA PRO A 69 1.02 10.34 18.03
C PRO A 69 0.49 9.17 17.19
N TYR A 70 0.02 9.44 15.98
CA TYR A 70 -0.53 8.41 15.09
C TYR A 70 0.56 7.49 14.55
N GLN A 71 1.70 8.04 14.12
CA GLN A 71 2.85 7.26 13.67
C GLN A 71 3.39 6.39 14.80
N ARG A 72 3.54 6.94 16.00
CA ARG A 72 4.02 6.20 17.18
C ARG A 72 3.08 5.06 17.55
N ALA A 73 1.76 5.27 17.49
CA ALA A 73 0.77 4.23 17.76
C ALA A 73 0.82 3.09 16.73
N LEU A 74 1.15 3.37 15.48
CA LEU A 74 1.35 2.35 14.44
C LEU A 74 2.59 1.50 14.72
N LEU A 75 3.73 2.14 15.04
CA LEU A 75 5.00 1.45 15.25
C LEU A 75 4.97 0.47 16.42
N ARG A 76 4.08 0.65 17.38
CA ARG A 76 3.84 -0.30 18.49
C ARG A 76 3.10 -1.56 18.07
N GLN A 77 2.47 -1.56 16.91
CA GLN A 77 1.63 -2.67 16.43
C GLN A 77 2.30 -3.48 15.31
N VAL A 78 3.46 -3.03 14.83
CA VAL A 78 4.19 -3.69 13.75
C VAL A 78 5.45 -4.37 14.26
N ILE A 79 5.91 -5.39 13.54
CA ILE A 79 7.18 -6.03 13.80
C ILE A 79 8.30 -5.03 13.44
N LYS A 80 9.17 -4.74 14.40
CA LYS A 80 10.28 -3.81 14.18
C LYS A 80 11.15 -4.29 13.02
N PRO A 81 11.37 -3.43 11.99
CA PRO A 81 12.22 -3.82 10.88
C PRO A 81 13.66 -3.99 11.34
N SER A 82 14.27 -5.10 10.97
CA SER A 82 15.69 -5.37 11.21
C SER A 82 16.53 -4.68 10.13
N VAL A 83 16.56 -3.35 10.13
CA VAL A 83 17.36 -2.56 9.19
C VAL A 83 18.35 -1.69 9.96
N GLU A 84 19.63 -1.76 9.61
CA GLU A 84 20.68 -0.98 10.26
C GLU A 84 20.60 0.49 9.84
N ASN A 85 20.45 0.74 8.53
CA ASN A 85 20.31 2.06 7.95
C ASN A 85 18.85 2.51 7.88
N LYS A 86 18.66 3.83 7.91
CA LYS A 86 17.32 4.44 7.82
C LYS A 86 16.87 4.74 6.39
N ASP A 87 17.67 4.49 5.38
CA ASP A 87 17.38 4.85 3.99
C ASP A 87 16.36 3.90 3.32
N LEU A 88 15.75 4.39 2.25
CA LEU A 88 14.79 3.61 1.46
C LEU A 88 15.46 2.37 0.83
N ALA A 89 16.72 2.49 0.42
CA ALA A 89 17.44 1.39 -0.21
C ALA A 89 17.55 0.17 0.71
N THR A 90 17.80 0.40 1.99
CA THR A 90 17.81 -0.67 3.01
C THR A 90 16.40 -1.14 3.35
N ALA A 91 15.41 -0.21 3.39
CA ALA A 91 14.04 -0.52 3.76
C ALA A 91 13.34 -1.47 2.78
N VAL A 92 13.65 -1.39 1.47
CA VAL A 92 13.01 -2.23 0.43
C VAL A 92 13.61 -3.63 0.30
N VAL A 93 14.75 -3.88 0.89
CA VAL A 93 15.42 -5.19 0.80
C VAL A 93 14.52 -6.29 1.37
N ASN A 94 14.33 -7.35 0.58
CA ASN A 94 13.48 -8.49 0.95
C ASN A 94 12.02 -8.12 1.29
N GLN A 95 11.50 -7.01 0.74
CA GLN A 95 10.08 -6.68 0.81
C GLN A 95 9.32 -7.31 -0.34
N ASP A 96 8.06 -7.70 -0.09
CA ASP A 96 7.15 -8.23 -1.11
C ASP A 96 6.37 -7.11 -1.80
N VAL A 97 6.09 -6.03 -1.07
CA VAL A 97 5.22 -4.93 -1.51
C VAL A 97 5.88 -3.59 -1.25
N PHE A 98 5.88 -2.74 -2.26
CA PHE A 98 6.19 -1.32 -2.15
C PHE A 98 4.93 -0.50 -2.35
N LEU A 99 4.60 0.35 -1.40
CA LEU A 99 3.59 1.39 -1.52
C LEU A 99 4.25 2.77 -1.47
N GLY A 100 4.24 3.49 -2.59
CA GLY A 100 4.71 4.86 -2.71
C GLY A 100 3.56 5.86 -2.56
N LEU A 101 3.73 6.80 -1.63
CA LEU A 101 2.80 7.89 -1.34
C LEU A 101 3.58 9.21 -1.12
N SER A 102 4.75 9.33 -1.75
CA SER A 102 5.69 10.41 -1.46
C SER A 102 6.07 11.22 -2.70
N GLU A 103 7.15 10.88 -3.34
CA GLU A 103 7.77 11.68 -4.41
C GLU A 103 8.05 10.82 -5.65
N ALA A 104 8.07 11.49 -6.80
CA ALA A 104 8.39 10.85 -8.07
C ALA A 104 9.83 10.28 -8.11
N ASP A 105 10.01 9.25 -8.92
CA ASP A 105 11.33 8.70 -9.28
C ASP A 105 12.20 8.18 -8.12
N VAL A 106 11.62 7.91 -6.95
CA VAL A 106 12.36 7.41 -5.78
C VAL A 106 12.59 5.89 -5.83
N LEU A 107 11.78 5.14 -6.59
CA LEU A 107 11.93 3.70 -6.74
C LEU A 107 12.73 3.37 -8.01
N THR A 108 13.99 3.03 -7.84
CA THR A 108 14.87 2.72 -8.96
C THR A 108 14.86 1.22 -9.31
N PRO A 109 15.32 0.84 -10.53
CA PRO A 109 15.49 -0.57 -10.89
C PRO A 109 16.37 -1.38 -9.93
N ALA A 110 17.42 -0.75 -9.37
CA ALA A 110 18.26 -1.38 -8.37
C ALA A 110 17.51 -1.73 -7.08
N LEU A 111 16.63 -0.84 -6.62
CA LEU A 111 15.78 -1.07 -5.46
C LEU A 111 14.79 -2.21 -5.72
N ILE A 112 14.16 -2.25 -6.89
CA ILE A 112 13.25 -3.34 -7.27
C ILE A 112 13.98 -4.69 -7.22
N LYS A 113 15.19 -4.78 -7.73
CA LYS A 113 16.00 -6.00 -7.73
C LYS A 113 16.39 -6.49 -6.34
N SER A 114 16.41 -5.61 -5.34
CA SER A 114 16.67 -5.96 -3.93
C SER A 114 15.42 -6.48 -3.19
N MET A 115 14.24 -6.29 -3.76
CA MET A 115 12.99 -6.81 -3.22
C MET A 115 12.89 -8.34 -3.42
N ASN A 116 11.90 -8.95 -2.77
CA ASN A 116 11.56 -10.35 -3.01
C ASN A 116 11.12 -10.57 -4.47
N GLN A 117 11.26 -11.81 -4.94
CA GLN A 117 10.82 -12.20 -6.28
C GLN A 117 9.33 -11.84 -6.49
N ASP A 118 9.02 -11.39 -7.72
CA ASP A 118 7.68 -10.99 -8.14
C ASP A 118 7.06 -9.93 -7.22
N PRO A 119 7.71 -8.75 -7.08
CA PRO A 119 7.26 -7.71 -6.17
C PRO A 119 5.94 -7.09 -6.62
N ILE A 120 5.14 -6.65 -5.66
CA ILE A 120 3.90 -5.90 -5.88
C ILE A 120 4.22 -4.42 -5.67
N ILE A 121 4.02 -3.60 -6.70
CA ILE A 121 4.36 -2.18 -6.67
C ILE A 121 3.09 -1.33 -6.81
N PHE A 122 2.86 -0.47 -5.83
CA PHE A 122 1.86 0.61 -5.89
C PHE A 122 2.61 1.95 -5.92
N ALA A 123 2.75 2.53 -7.10
CA ALA A 123 3.43 3.82 -7.31
C ALA A 123 2.39 4.93 -7.45
N LEU A 124 1.99 5.53 -6.33
CA LEU A 124 0.82 6.39 -6.24
C LEU A 124 1.13 7.88 -6.13
N ALA A 125 2.41 8.29 -6.20
CA ALA A 125 2.78 9.70 -6.24
C ALA A 125 2.14 10.40 -7.43
N ASN A 126 1.72 11.65 -7.22
CA ASN A 126 1.02 12.45 -8.22
C ASN A 126 1.68 13.84 -8.34
N PRO A 127 1.91 14.36 -9.55
CA PRO A 127 1.43 13.89 -10.86
C PRO A 127 2.28 12.79 -11.51
N LYS A 128 3.48 12.53 -11.01
CA LYS A 128 4.41 11.54 -11.53
C LYS A 128 4.65 10.43 -10.50
N PRO A 129 4.57 9.14 -10.91
CA PRO A 129 4.72 8.02 -9.97
C PRO A 129 6.17 7.87 -9.48
N GLU A 130 6.37 7.07 -8.44
CA GLU A 130 7.68 6.75 -7.86
C GLU A 130 8.61 6.03 -8.83
N ILE A 131 8.05 5.39 -9.85
CA ILE A 131 8.76 4.81 -10.99
C ILE A 131 7.84 4.84 -12.22
N GLU A 132 8.41 5.14 -13.38
CA GLU A 132 7.66 5.04 -14.64
C GLU A 132 7.24 3.59 -14.91
N PRO A 133 5.96 3.33 -15.24
CA PRO A 133 5.44 1.99 -15.45
C PRO A 133 6.21 1.16 -16.49
N ALA A 134 6.62 1.77 -17.60
CA ALA A 134 7.42 1.10 -18.60
C ALA A 134 8.79 0.65 -18.05
N LEU A 135 9.42 1.47 -17.22
CA LEU A 135 10.69 1.13 -16.57
C LEU A 135 10.52 0.01 -15.54
N ALA A 136 9.44 0.03 -14.76
CA ALA A 136 9.13 -1.04 -13.82
C ALA A 136 8.92 -2.38 -14.54
N GLN A 137 8.11 -2.40 -15.59
CA GLN A 137 7.85 -3.59 -16.40
C GLN A 137 9.11 -4.12 -17.08
N ALA A 138 9.95 -3.25 -17.62
CA ALA A 138 11.25 -3.62 -18.21
C ALA A 138 12.20 -4.27 -17.19
N ASN A 139 11.98 -4.04 -15.88
CA ASN A 139 12.74 -4.66 -14.80
C ASN A 139 11.98 -5.81 -14.10
N GLY A 140 10.98 -6.40 -14.77
CA GLY A 140 10.31 -7.62 -14.36
C GLY A 140 9.14 -7.43 -13.38
N VAL A 141 8.69 -6.19 -13.14
CA VAL A 141 7.50 -5.95 -12.31
C VAL A 141 6.24 -6.29 -13.11
N ARG A 142 5.52 -7.32 -12.69
CA ARG A 142 4.24 -7.73 -13.28
C ARG A 142 3.05 -7.12 -12.54
N LEU A 143 3.13 -7.04 -11.22
CA LEU A 143 2.05 -6.56 -10.35
C LEU A 143 2.26 -5.08 -10.03
N LEU A 144 1.79 -4.22 -10.94
CA LEU A 144 1.97 -2.77 -10.88
C LEU A 144 0.62 -2.07 -10.86
N ALA A 145 0.45 -1.15 -9.91
CA ALA A 145 -0.67 -0.21 -9.82
C ALA A 145 -0.16 1.23 -9.71
N THR A 146 -0.91 2.17 -10.27
CA THR A 146 -0.58 3.60 -10.19
C THR A 146 -1.80 4.44 -9.82
N GLY A 147 -1.61 5.74 -9.56
CA GLY A 147 -2.69 6.70 -9.41
C GLY A 147 -3.25 7.22 -10.75
N SER A 148 -2.63 6.88 -11.88
CA SER A 148 -2.98 7.41 -13.19
C SER A 148 -3.95 6.53 -13.96
N SER A 149 -4.96 7.15 -14.58
CA SER A 149 -5.91 6.46 -15.48
C SER A 149 -5.31 6.03 -16.82
N LYS A 150 -4.06 6.41 -17.10
CA LYS A 150 -3.35 6.02 -18.33
C LYS A 150 -2.86 4.57 -18.31
N TYR A 151 -2.85 3.95 -17.14
CA TYR A 151 -2.30 2.61 -16.94
C TYR A 151 -3.35 1.69 -16.32
N PRO A 152 -3.26 0.37 -16.53
CA PRO A 152 -4.11 -0.58 -15.83
C PRO A 152 -3.89 -0.54 -14.33
N ASN A 153 -4.85 -1.07 -13.57
CA ASN A 153 -4.80 -1.11 -12.10
C ASN A 153 -4.68 0.29 -11.46
N GLN A 154 -5.57 1.20 -11.85
CA GLN A 154 -5.61 2.53 -11.26
C GLN A 154 -6.13 2.48 -9.82
N VAL A 155 -5.36 3.03 -8.87
CA VAL A 155 -5.86 3.33 -7.52
C VAL A 155 -6.56 4.68 -7.54
N ASN A 156 -7.88 4.66 -7.52
CA ASN A 156 -8.71 5.86 -7.55
C ASN A 156 -9.78 5.80 -6.44
N ASN A 157 -9.86 6.84 -5.65
CA ASN A 157 -10.81 6.96 -4.53
C ASN A 157 -12.28 6.84 -4.96
N ILE A 158 -12.58 7.14 -6.23
CA ILE A 158 -13.95 7.02 -6.78
C ILE A 158 -14.50 5.60 -6.69
N LEU A 159 -13.64 4.58 -6.64
CA LEU A 159 -14.06 3.20 -6.46
C LEU A 159 -14.69 2.94 -5.09
N ALA A 160 -14.30 3.70 -4.07
CA ALA A 160 -14.75 3.49 -2.70
C ALA A 160 -15.85 4.48 -2.28
N PHE A 161 -15.66 5.78 -2.51
CA PHE A 161 -16.45 6.81 -1.84
C PHE A 161 -17.94 6.85 -2.17
N PRO A 162 -18.41 6.78 -3.41
CA PRO A 162 -19.84 6.83 -3.68
C PRO A 162 -20.60 5.69 -2.99
N GLY A 163 -20.08 4.46 -3.11
CA GLY A 163 -20.68 3.28 -2.49
C GLY A 163 -20.61 3.31 -0.96
N LEU A 164 -19.46 3.70 -0.42
CA LEU A 164 -19.23 3.81 1.01
C LEU A 164 -20.23 4.78 1.68
N PHE A 165 -20.37 5.99 1.13
CA PHE A 165 -21.30 7.00 1.69
C PHE A 165 -22.76 6.61 1.50
N LYS A 166 -23.13 6.06 0.35
CA LYS A 166 -24.49 5.55 0.12
C LYS A 166 -24.84 4.45 1.12
N GLY A 167 -23.94 3.50 1.34
CA GLY A 167 -24.13 2.43 2.33
C GLY A 167 -24.22 2.96 3.76
N LEU A 168 -23.37 3.91 4.12
CA LEU A 168 -23.37 4.53 5.44
C LEU A 168 -24.70 5.27 5.73
N LEU A 169 -25.19 6.01 4.76
CA LEU A 169 -26.47 6.73 4.87
C LEU A 169 -27.66 5.75 4.98
N ALA A 170 -27.69 4.71 4.15
CA ALA A 170 -28.73 3.68 4.17
C ALA A 170 -28.77 2.93 5.52
N ALA A 171 -27.60 2.65 6.09
CA ALA A 171 -27.48 2.01 7.40
C ALA A 171 -27.68 2.96 8.59
N LYS A 172 -28.00 4.25 8.36
CA LYS A 172 -28.02 5.30 9.39
C LYS A 172 -26.75 5.36 10.24
N GLY A 173 -25.62 4.97 9.64
CA GLY A 173 -24.32 4.99 10.27
C GLY A 173 -23.81 6.43 10.52
N ARG A 174 -22.98 6.61 11.55
CA ARG A 174 -22.50 7.94 11.96
C ARG A 174 -21.03 8.20 11.62
N LYS A 175 -20.23 7.17 11.34
CA LYS A 175 -18.81 7.31 11.03
C LYS A 175 -18.30 6.16 10.15
N VAL A 176 -17.24 6.45 9.43
CA VAL A 176 -16.45 5.46 8.69
C VAL A 176 -15.35 4.95 9.63
N ASP A 177 -15.58 3.81 10.26
CA ASP A 177 -14.56 3.14 11.07
C ASP A 177 -13.69 2.17 10.25
N VAL A 178 -12.68 1.60 10.90
CA VAL A 178 -11.74 0.68 10.23
C VAL A 178 -12.45 -0.62 9.80
N GLY A 179 -13.44 -1.09 10.56
CA GLY A 179 -14.24 -2.28 10.22
C GLY A 179 -15.02 -2.09 8.92
N LEU A 180 -15.67 -0.94 8.76
CA LEU A 180 -16.38 -0.60 7.53
C LEU A 180 -15.41 -0.46 6.34
N GLN A 181 -14.27 0.18 6.54
CA GLN A 181 -13.23 0.29 5.51
C GLN A 181 -12.72 -1.08 5.04
N MET A 182 -12.50 -2.01 5.98
CA MET A 182 -12.13 -3.40 5.68
C MET A 182 -13.20 -4.12 4.86
N THR A 183 -14.46 -3.95 5.23
CA THR A 183 -15.60 -4.55 4.52
C THR A 183 -15.65 -4.04 3.07
N VAL A 184 -15.51 -2.73 2.88
CA VAL A 184 -15.50 -2.13 1.53
C VAL A 184 -14.30 -2.63 0.72
N ALA A 185 -13.10 -2.68 1.30
CA ALA A 185 -11.92 -3.18 0.61
C ALA A 185 -12.09 -4.64 0.14
N ARG A 186 -12.62 -5.51 1.00
CA ARG A 186 -12.92 -6.91 0.66
C ARG A 186 -13.99 -7.03 -0.42
N SER A 187 -15.04 -6.21 -0.35
CA SER A 187 -16.10 -6.19 -1.35
C SER A 187 -15.58 -5.74 -2.71
N LEU A 188 -14.74 -4.69 -2.75
CA LEU A 188 -14.09 -4.27 -3.99
C LEU A 188 -13.17 -5.37 -4.55
N ALA A 189 -12.37 -6.01 -3.73
CA ALA A 189 -11.51 -7.11 -4.18
C ALA A 189 -12.34 -8.25 -4.77
N ALA A 190 -13.47 -8.60 -4.16
CA ALA A 190 -14.36 -9.67 -4.60
C ALA A 190 -15.09 -9.37 -5.92
N MET A 191 -15.11 -8.11 -6.39
CA MET A 191 -15.66 -7.76 -7.70
C MET A 191 -14.86 -8.37 -8.86
N ILE A 192 -13.61 -8.78 -8.60
CA ILE A 192 -12.78 -9.51 -9.56
C ILE A 192 -12.65 -10.94 -9.08
N SER A 193 -13.39 -11.86 -9.71
CA SER A 193 -13.37 -13.28 -9.34
C SER A 193 -12.02 -13.95 -9.64
N GLU A 194 -11.44 -13.62 -10.79
CA GLU A 194 -10.16 -14.14 -11.28
C GLU A 194 -9.19 -12.97 -11.55
N PRO A 195 -8.47 -12.48 -10.55
CA PRO A 195 -7.54 -11.38 -10.74
C PRO A 195 -6.33 -11.81 -11.59
N THR A 196 -5.90 -10.91 -12.48
CA THR A 196 -4.71 -11.05 -13.31
C THR A 196 -3.75 -9.89 -13.06
N ALA A 197 -2.52 -9.97 -13.57
CA ALA A 197 -1.55 -8.89 -13.46
C ALA A 197 -2.05 -7.58 -14.10
N GLU A 198 -2.83 -7.69 -15.17
CA GLU A 198 -3.41 -6.56 -15.89
C GLU A 198 -4.70 -6.04 -15.24
N LYS A 199 -5.33 -6.84 -14.38
CA LYS A 199 -6.60 -6.49 -13.72
C LYS A 199 -6.71 -7.12 -12.33
N PHE A 200 -6.17 -6.44 -11.32
CA PHE A 200 -6.34 -6.79 -9.90
C PHE A 200 -6.98 -5.65 -9.08
N ILE A 201 -7.26 -4.51 -9.70
CA ILE A 201 -8.10 -3.43 -9.16
C ILE A 201 -9.33 -3.32 -10.05
N PRO A 202 -10.55 -3.22 -9.46
CA PRO A 202 -11.82 -3.11 -10.20
C PRO A 202 -11.88 -1.93 -11.14
#